data_fed6cb6d3283adb6735f181644d6fcbe
#
_entry.id   fed6cb6d3283adb6735f181644d6fcbe
#
_cell.length_a   1.000
_cell.length_b   1.000
_cell.length_c   1.000
_cell.angle_alpha   90.00
_cell.angle_beta   90.00
_cell.angle_gamma   90.00
#
_symmetry.space_group_name_H-M   'P 1'
#
loop_
_entity.id
_entity.type
_entity.pdbx_description
1 polymer ?
#
loop_
_entity_poly.entity_id
_entity_poly.type
_entity_poly.pdbx_seq_one_letter_code
_entity_poly.pdbx_strand_id
1 'polypeptide(L)'
;MMNKNKTVRPSPRPSPRPSPIAGTWYSANPDELHRTINNYINQAANPDLPGEVVALVAPHAGYAYSGAVAGHSFKTVQGRGYDSVCVISPMHQYHPQPLLTSAHSAYATPLGELPLDTANIENINKKLEALTGSELTPIARDQEHSLEIELPFLQCALDGDFALIPIMMRDQSRQVAKALGAALAEVLNPDTCLLVASSDLSHFYTETEANQLDQKVLDALQDFSPDGLFDLKQRGQGQACGLAPMAAVMWASAQHGATDVTLLKYDTSASTTGDRTSVVGYAAAAITRPN
;
A
#
# COMPACT_ATOMS: atom_id res chain seq x y z
N MET A 1 -20.35 -53.44 12.04
CA MET A 1 -20.12 -52.22 11.23
C MET A 1 -19.36 -51.21 12.07
N MET A 2 -18.06 -51.10 11.84
CA MET A 2 -17.19 -50.19 12.63
C MET A 2 -17.12 -48.84 11.92
N ASN A 3 -17.68 -47.83 12.58
CA ASN A 3 -17.63 -46.46 12.11
C ASN A 3 -16.23 -45.87 12.47
N LYS A 4 -15.34 -45.76 11.48
CA LYS A 4 -14.01 -45.13 11.67
C LYS A 4 -14.19 -43.63 11.64
N ASN A 5 -14.31 -43.02 12.81
CA ASN A 5 -14.11 -41.58 12.98
C ASN A 5 -12.69 -41.23 12.50
N LYS A 6 -12.58 -40.72 11.27
CA LYS A 6 -11.36 -40.06 10.83
C LYS A 6 -11.29 -38.71 11.57
N THR A 7 -10.51 -38.65 12.62
CA THR A 7 -10.04 -37.40 13.20
C THR A 7 -9.24 -36.65 12.12
N VAL A 8 -9.85 -35.64 11.50
CA VAL A 8 -9.15 -34.70 10.63
C VAL A 8 -8.15 -33.98 11.53
N ARG A 9 -6.87 -34.24 11.33
CA ARG A 9 -5.81 -33.44 11.97
C ARG A 9 -5.98 -32.02 11.46
N PRO A 10 -6.02 -31.00 12.34
CA PRO A 10 -6.01 -29.62 11.87
C PRO A 10 -4.77 -29.44 10.99
N SER A 11 -4.95 -28.82 9.82
CA SER A 11 -3.83 -28.42 8.98
C SER A 11 -2.86 -27.57 9.82
N PRO A 12 -1.54 -27.72 9.64
CA PRO A 12 -0.58 -26.89 10.35
C PRO A 12 -0.94 -25.43 10.12
N ARG A 13 -0.94 -24.62 11.18
CA ARG A 13 -1.19 -23.16 11.07
C ARG A 13 -0.18 -22.61 10.08
N PRO A 14 -0.61 -21.74 9.13
CA PRO A 14 0.32 -21.12 8.21
C PRO A 14 1.42 -20.38 9.00
N SER A 15 2.67 -20.56 8.60
CA SER A 15 3.80 -19.82 9.18
C SER A 15 3.80 -18.37 8.73
N PRO A 16 4.50 -17.45 9.43
CA PRO A 16 4.74 -16.11 8.93
C PRO A 16 5.42 -16.11 7.55
N ARG A 17 5.08 -15.13 6.71
CA ARG A 17 5.76 -14.88 5.43
C ARG A 17 7.15 -14.31 5.73
N PRO A 18 8.24 -15.02 5.35
CA PRO A 18 9.58 -14.46 5.52
C PRO A 18 9.77 -13.25 4.60
N SER A 19 10.58 -12.28 5.02
CA SER A 19 10.94 -11.14 4.19
C SER A 19 11.87 -11.55 3.04
N PRO A 20 11.51 -11.34 1.77
CA PRO A 20 12.43 -11.52 0.64
C PRO A 20 13.36 -10.32 0.42
N ILE A 21 13.10 -9.15 1.02
CA ILE A 21 13.79 -7.89 0.74
C ILE A 21 14.63 -7.34 1.90
N ALA A 22 14.52 -7.91 3.11
CA ALA A 22 15.36 -7.53 4.23
C ALA A 22 16.85 -7.77 3.94
N GLY A 23 17.69 -6.79 4.20
CA GLY A 23 19.13 -6.81 3.89
C GLY A 23 19.48 -6.36 2.46
N THR A 24 18.48 -6.07 1.62
CA THR A 24 18.69 -5.60 0.24
C THR A 24 17.97 -4.27 -0.05
N TRP A 25 16.71 -4.16 0.27
CA TRP A 25 15.90 -2.94 0.05
C TRP A 25 15.83 -2.05 1.29
N TYR A 26 15.97 -2.66 2.46
CA TYR A 26 16.15 -2.01 3.75
C TYR A 26 17.04 -2.88 4.64
N SER A 27 17.56 -2.34 5.75
CA SER A 27 18.48 -3.06 6.61
C SER A 27 17.82 -4.28 7.29
N ALA A 28 18.50 -5.42 7.30
CA ALA A 28 18.09 -6.59 8.08
C ALA A 28 18.39 -6.44 9.59
N ASN A 29 19.18 -5.44 9.98
CA ASN A 29 19.44 -5.14 11.39
C ASN A 29 18.30 -4.30 11.95
N PRO A 30 17.57 -4.76 12.99
CA PRO A 30 16.40 -4.06 13.51
C PRO A 30 16.72 -2.66 14.08
N ASP A 31 17.82 -2.48 14.76
CA ASP A 31 18.20 -1.20 15.37
C ASP A 31 18.56 -0.17 14.28
N GLU A 32 19.25 -0.60 13.24
CA GLU A 32 19.60 0.25 12.09
C GLU A 32 18.35 0.62 11.30
N LEU A 33 17.48 -0.36 11.03
CA LEU A 33 16.21 -0.15 10.33
C LEU A 33 15.33 0.86 11.07
N HIS A 34 15.13 0.65 12.37
CA HIS A 34 14.36 1.53 13.24
C HIS A 34 14.91 2.97 13.24
N ARG A 35 16.24 3.14 13.38
CA ARG A 35 16.87 4.47 13.32
C ARG A 35 16.69 5.14 11.97
N THR A 36 16.87 4.36 10.88
CA THR A 36 16.74 4.89 9.52
C THR A 36 15.33 5.40 9.25
N ILE A 37 14.31 4.61 9.60
CA ILE A 37 12.90 5.00 9.42
C ILE A 37 12.56 6.21 10.27
N ASN A 38 12.92 6.22 11.55
CA ASN A 38 12.66 7.36 12.41
C ASN A 38 13.34 8.63 11.92
N ASN A 39 14.53 8.54 11.32
CA ASN A 39 15.17 9.69 10.70
C ASN A 39 14.34 10.23 9.53
N TYR A 40 13.81 9.38 8.65
CA TYR A 40 12.93 9.82 7.56
C TYR A 40 11.64 10.47 8.08
N ILE A 41 10.98 9.85 9.04
CA ILE A 41 9.75 10.39 9.63
C ILE A 41 10.02 11.74 10.35
N ASN A 42 11.12 11.85 11.08
CA ASN A 42 11.45 13.05 11.83
C ASN A 42 11.96 14.22 10.96
N GLN A 43 12.51 13.93 9.79
CA GLN A 43 12.88 14.96 8.80
C GLN A 43 11.68 15.48 8.02
N ALA A 44 10.58 14.72 7.96
CA ALA A 44 9.36 15.19 7.34
C ALA A 44 8.70 16.29 8.18
N ALA A 45 8.26 17.36 7.50
CA ALA A 45 7.50 18.41 8.15
C ALA A 45 6.13 17.89 8.64
N ASN A 46 5.62 18.49 9.72
CA ASN A 46 4.23 18.27 10.11
C ASN A 46 3.33 19.02 9.11
N PRO A 47 2.52 18.31 8.31
CA PRO A 47 1.65 18.98 7.35
C PRO A 47 0.44 19.61 8.07
N ASP A 48 -0.03 20.73 7.53
CA ASP A 48 -1.35 21.26 7.85
C ASP A 48 -2.38 20.52 6.99
N LEU A 49 -3.12 19.61 7.60
CA LEU A 49 -4.11 18.77 6.91
C LEU A 49 -5.53 19.29 7.13
N PRO A 50 -6.38 19.31 6.09
CA PRO A 50 -7.73 19.87 6.17
C PRO A 50 -8.70 19.01 7.00
N GLY A 51 -8.27 17.83 7.45
CA GLY A 51 -9.13 16.92 8.18
C GLY A 51 -8.40 15.69 8.71
N GLU A 52 -9.16 14.68 9.08
CA GLU A 52 -8.64 13.42 9.59
C GLU A 52 -8.09 12.54 8.45
N VAL A 53 -6.88 11.98 8.64
CA VAL A 53 -6.27 11.06 7.68
C VAL A 53 -7.00 9.72 7.72
N VAL A 54 -7.51 9.28 6.57
CA VAL A 54 -8.16 7.97 6.38
C VAL A 54 -7.36 7.06 5.46
N ALA A 55 -6.47 7.65 4.62
CA ALA A 55 -5.61 6.85 3.77
C ALA A 55 -4.30 7.57 3.43
N LEU A 56 -3.31 6.78 2.99
CA LEU A 56 -1.99 7.23 2.54
C LEU A 56 -1.70 6.73 1.13
N VAL A 57 -0.88 7.52 0.41
CA VAL A 57 -0.12 7.05 -0.75
C VAL A 57 1.35 7.11 -0.36
N ALA A 58 2.09 6.00 -0.54
CA ALA A 58 3.51 5.91 -0.22
C ALA A 58 4.27 5.18 -1.34
N PRO A 59 5.54 5.56 -1.62
CA PRO A 59 6.37 4.93 -2.64
C PRO A 59 7.06 3.68 -2.09
N HIS A 60 7.35 2.71 -2.98
CA HIS A 60 7.84 1.39 -2.59
C HIS A 60 9.21 0.98 -3.18
N ALA A 61 10.00 1.93 -3.63
CA ALA A 61 11.41 1.65 -3.93
C ALA A 61 12.22 1.36 -2.65
N GLY A 62 13.44 0.86 -2.80
CA GLY A 62 14.32 0.65 -1.65
C GLY A 62 14.53 1.94 -0.85
N TYR A 63 14.67 1.82 0.47
CA TYR A 63 14.68 2.97 1.40
C TYR A 63 15.74 4.03 1.09
N ALA A 64 16.87 3.64 0.50
CA ALA A 64 17.88 4.60 0.06
C ALA A 64 17.36 5.58 -1.01
N TYR A 65 16.36 5.19 -1.78
CA TYR A 65 15.80 5.98 -2.88
C TYR A 65 14.50 6.71 -2.48
N SER A 66 13.53 5.98 -1.96
CA SER A 66 12.19 6.52 -1.70
C SER A 66 11.88 6.74 -0.22
N GLY A 67 12.72 6.26 0.71
CA GLY A 67 12.43 6.32 2.15
C GLY A 67 12.22 7.73 2.68
N ALA A 68 12.97 8.71 2.17
CA ALA A 68 12.79 10.11 2.54
C ALA A 68 11.42 10.67 2.10
N VAL A 69 10.90 10.22 0.96
CA VAL A 69 9.55 10.59 0.50
C VAL A 69 8.49 9.83 1.31
N ALA A 70 8.63 8.52 1.48
CA ALA A 70 7.71 7.69 2.28
C ALA A 70 7.54 8.24 3.70
N GLY A 71 8.62 8.72 4.33
CA GLY A 71 8.59 9.34 5.66
C GLY A 71 7.54 10.45 5.81
N HIS A 72 7.24 11.20 4.74
CA HIS A 72 6.22 12.24 4.76
C HIS A 72 4.79 11.66 4.87
N SER A 73 4.49 10.53 4.22
CA SER A 73 3.19 9.87 4.37
C SER A 73 3.01 9.35 5.79
N PHE A 74 3.99 8.62 6.31
CA PHE A 74 3.90 8.01 7.63
C PHE A 74 3.99 9.03 8.78
N LYS A 75 4.58 10.21 8.54
CA LYS A 75 4.55 11.33 9.49
C LYS A 75 3.13 11.76 9.85
N THR A 76 2.20 11.70 8.92
CA THR A 76 0.80 12.15 9.13
C THR A 76 0.01 11.28 10.09
N VAL A 77 0.45 10.05 10.30
CA VAL A 77 -0.19 9.07 11.18
C VAL A 77 0.67 8.70 12.39
N GLN A 78 1.79 9.42 12.61
CA GLN A 78 2.72 9.15 13.70
C GLN A 78 2.02 9.27 15.06
N GLY A 79 2.13 8.22 15.90
CA GLY A 79 1.52 8.14 17.23
C GLY A 79 0.02 7.87 17.22
N ARG A 80 -0.57 7.56 16.05
CA ARG A 80 -1.96 7.11 15.97
C ARG A 80 -2.05 5.60 16.15
N GLY A 81 -3.12 5.13 16.80
CA GLY A 81 -3.45 3.72 16.93
C GLY A 81 -4.54 3.30 15.94
N TYR A 82 -4.39 2.12 15.35
CA TYR A 82 -5.41 1.49 14.50
C TYR A 82 -5.52 0.00 14.87
N ASP A 83 -6.73 -0.57 14.77
CA ASP A 83 -6.92 -2.01 14.96
C ASP A 83 -6.33 -2.81 13.79
N SER A 84 -6.42 -2.25 12.59
CA SER A 84 -5.87 -2.87 11.39
C SER A 84 -5.35 -1.85 10.37
N VAL A 85 -4.46 -2.30 9.48
CA VAL A 85 -3.98 -1.52 8.33
C VAL A 85 -4.16 -2.35 7.05
N CYS A 86 -4.86 -1.79 6.08
CA CYS A 86 -5.03 -2.40 4.76
C CYS A 86 -4.01 -1.78 3.79
N VAL A 87 -3.01 -2.57 3.40
CA VAL A 87 -2.02 -2.17 2.41
C VAL A 87 -2.39 -2.75 1.05
N ILE A 88 -2.63 -1.87 0.09
CA ILE A 88 -2.96 -2.23 -1.29
C ILE A 88 -1.76 -1.89 -2.17
N SER A 89 -1.21 -2.89 -2.85
CA SER A 89 -0.03 -2.74 -3.70
C SER A 89 -0.23 -3.34 -5.09
N PRO A 90 0.60 -3.00 -6.08
CA PRO A 90 0.69 -3.79 -7.32
C PRO A 90 1.29 -5.18 -7.02
N MET A 91 0.98 -6.16 -7.88
CA MET A 91 1.69 -7.43 -7.96
C MET A 91 2.55 -7.42 -9.22
N HIS A 92 3.86 -7.28 -9.05
CA HIS A 92 4.79 -7.16 -10.18
C HIS A 92 5.02 -8.49 -10.90
N GLN A 93 4.98 -9.59 -10.16
CA GLN A 93 5.12 -10.93 -10.74
C GLN A 93 3.81 -11.36 -11.41
N TYR A 94 3.95 -12.15 -12.49
CA TYR A 94 2.79 -12.72 -13.16
C TYR A 94 2.02 -13.65 -12.23
N HIS A 95 0.70 -13.46 -12.18
CA HIS A 95 -0.25 -14.38 -11.55
C HIS A 95 -1.54 -14.40 -12.37
N PRO A 96 -2.22 -15.57 -12.54
CA PRO A 96 -3.44 -15.65 -13.34
C PRO A 96 -4.67 -15.00 -12.67
N GLN A 97 -4.66 -14.87 -11.35
CA GLN A 97 -5.76 -14.27 -10.62
C GLN A 97 -5.59 -12.75 -10.49
N PRO A 98 -6.70 -11.98 -10.53
CA PRO A 98 -6.67 -10.51 -10.54
C PRO A 98 -6.26 -9.88 -9.21
N LEU A 99 -6.72 -10.47 -8.10
CA LEU A 99 -6.50 -9.95 -6.74
C LEU A 99 -5.94 -11.07 -5.86
N LEU A 100 -4.92 -10.74 -5.11
CA LEU A 100 -4.16 -11.67 -4.29
C LEU A 100 -4.10 -11.18 -2.84
N THR A 101 -4.01 -12.14 -1.93
CA THR A 101 -3.70 -11.91 -0.52
C THR A 101 -2.69 -12.95 -0.03
N SER A 102 -2.30 -12.91 1.22
CA SER A 102 -1.32 -13.86 1.76
C SER A 102 -2.00 -15.13 2.29
N ALA A 103 -1.38 -16.29 2.02
CA ALA A 103 -1.72 -17.56 2.64
C ALA A 103 -0.98 -17.81 3.97
N HIS A 104 -0.16 -16.88 4.41
CA HIS A 104 0.58 -16.92 5.65
C HIS A 104 -0.26 -16.44 6.84
N SER A 105 0.22 -16.65 8.07
CA SER A 105 -0.45 -16.16 9.30
C SER A 105 -0.07 -14.71 9.65
N ALA A 106 1.09 -14.26 9.16
CA ALA A 106 1.68 -12.95 9.45
C ALA A 106 2.69 -12.58 8.36
N TYR A 107 3.15 -11.34 8.36
CA TYR A 107 4.36 -10.89 7.65
C TYR A 107 5.48 -10.69 8.67
N ALA A 108 6.65 -11.29 8.40
CA ALA A 108 7.84 -11.07 9.21
C ALA A 108 8.68 -9.92 8.64
N THR A 109 9.06 -8.99 9.49
CA THR A 109 10.05 -7.94 9.22
C THR A 109 11.18 -8.04 10.27
N PRO A 110 12.31 -7.36 10.10
CA PRO A 110 13.30 -7.27 11.17
C PRO A 110 12.79 -6.65 12.48
N LEU A 111 11.69 -5.86 12.41
CA LEU A 111 11.08 -5.21 13.59
C LEU A 111 10.03 -6.08 14.28
N GLY A 112 9.72 -7.27 13.77
CA GLY A 112 8.75 -8.19 14.34
C GLY A 112 7.73 -8.69 13.32
N GLU A 113 6.79 -9.51 13.80
CA GLU A 113 5.72 -10.09 12.99
C GLU A 113 4.45 -9.26 13.06
N LEU A 114 3.81 -9.07 11.91
CA LEU A 114 2.51 -8.43 11.78
C LEU A 114 1.46 -9.50 11.47
N PRO A 115 0.55 -9.84 12.40
CA PRO A 115 -0.49 -10.82 12.18
C PRO A 115 -1.48 -10.34 11.13
N LEU A 116 -2.11 -11.28 10.40
CA LEU A 116 -3.15 -10.94 9.43
C LEU A 116 -4.51 -10.76 10.11
N ASP A 117 -5.27 -9.75 9.69
CA ASP A 117 -6.68 -9.60 10.00
C ASP A 117 -7.52 -10.54 9.10
N THR A 118 -7.54 -11.81 9.47
CA THR A 118 -8.22 -12.84 8.69
C THR A 118 -9.73 -12.61 8.59
N ALA A 119 -10.34 -12.00 9.61
CA ALA A 119 -11.77 -11.72 9.63
C ALA A 119 -12.15 -10.68 8.57
N ASN A 120 -11.43 -9.57 8.51
CA ASN A 120 -11.66 -8.54 7.48
C ASN A 120 -11.25 -9.02 6.09
N ILE A 121 -10.18 -9.81 5.94
CA ILE A 121 -9.83 -10.44 4.66
C ILE A 121 -10.96 -11.32 4.14
N GLU A 122 -11.57 -12.16 4.98
CA GLU A 122 -12.72 -12.99 4.61
C GLU A 122 -13.96 -12.17 4.25
N ASN A 123 -14.23 -11.09 4.97
CA ASN A 123 -15.37 -10.22 4.69
C ASN A 123 -15.19 -9.46 3.36
N ILE A 124 -13.98 -8.93 3.10
CA ILE A 124 -13.64 -8.31 1.81
C ILE A 124 -13.78 -9.33 0.67
N ASN A 125 -13.31 -10.56 0.90
CA ASN A 125 -13.41 -11.63 -0.09
C ASN A 125 -14.86 -11.95 -0.47
N LYS A 126 -15.74 -12.14 0.53
CA LYS A 126 -17.18 -12.37 0.31
C LYS A 126 -17.82 -11.22 -0.47
N LYS A 127 -17.42 -9.99 -0.18
CA LYS A 127 -17.96 -8.81 -0.86
C LYS A 127 -17.48 -8.73 -2.31
N LEU A 128 -16.20 -8.99 -2.57
CA LEU A 128 -15.65 -9.05 -3.92
C LEU A 128 -16.32 -10.14 -4.76
N GLU A 129 -16.51 -11.34 -4.20
CA GLU A 129 -17.20 -12.42 -4.87
C GLU A 129 -18.63 -12.01 -5.26
N ALA A 130 -19.36 -11.37 -4.37
CA ALA A 130 -20.70 -10.87 -4.66
C ALA A 130 -20.74 -9.78 -5.75
N LEU A 131 -19.72 -8.92 -5.82
CA LEU A 131 -19.66 -7.81 -6.78
C LEU A 131 -19.15 -8.21 -8.15
N THR A 132 -18.22 -9.15 -8.22
CA THR A 132 -17.45 -9.45 -9.45
C THR A 132 -17.43 -10.92 -9.84
N GLY A 133 -17.83 -11.82 -8.96
CA GLY A 133 -17.60 -13.27 -9.09
C GLY A 133 -16.12 -13.67 -8.92
N SER A 134 -15.25 -12.74 -8.54
CA SER A 134 -13.82 -12.96 -8.26
C SER A 134 -13.55 -12.86 -6.77
N GLU A 135 -12.51 -13.55 -6.32
CA GLU A 135 -12.12 -13.61 -4.91
C GLU A 135 -10.67 -13.14 -4.71
N LEU A 136 -10.31 -12.82 -3.46
CA LEU A 136 -8.92 -12.67 -3.04
C LEU A 136 -8.26 -14.05 -2.99
N THR A 137 -7.33 -14.30 -3.91
CA THR A 137 -6.62 -15.59 -3.96
C THR A 137 -5.45 -15.58 -2.98
N PRO A 138 -5.42 -16.45 -1.96
CA PRO A 138 -4.31 -16.53 -1.04
C PRO A 138 -3.10 -17.17 -1.71
N ILE A 139 -1.93 -16.52 -1.64
CA ILE A 139 -0.68 -17.01 -2.19
C ILE A 139 0.38 -17.18 -1.10
N ALA A 140 1.22 -18.19 -1.27
CA ALA A 140 2.45 -18.41 -0.51
C ALA A 140 3.63 -18.39 -1.48
N ARG A 141 4.82 -18.03 -0.97
CA ARG A 141 6.08 -18.01 -1.73
C ARG A 141 6.15 -16.91 -2.82
N ASP A 142 5.44 -15.81 -2.64
CA ASP A 142 5.65 -14.61 -3.46
C ASP A 142 6.97 -13.91 -3.08
N GLN A 143 7.51 -13.16 -4.02
CA GLN A 143 8.68 -12.30 -3.84
C GLN A 143 8.29 -10.83 -4.00
N GLU A 144 6.99 -10.52 -3.80
CA GLU A 144 6.50 -9.15 -3.96
C GLU A 144 7.03 -8.25 -2.85
N HIS A 145 7.57 -7.11 -3.27
CA HIS A 145 8.23 -6.15 -2.40
C HIS A 145 7.35 -4.95 -2.04
N SER A 146 6.47 -4.56 -2.97
CA SER A 146 5.74 -3.29 -2.91
C SER A 146 4.78 -3.17 -1.72
N LEU A 147 4.31 -4.29 -1.20
CA LEU A 147 3.52 -4.33 0.02
C LEU A 147 4.41 -4.33 1.27
N GLU A 148 5.42 -5.19 1.25
CA GLU A 148 6.28 -5.41 2.42
C GLU A 148 7.09 -4.16 2.78
N ILE A 149 7.52 -3.38 1.81
CA ILE A 149 8.33 -2.18 2.02
C ILE A 149 7.65 -1.15 2.93
N GLU A 150 6.31 -1.12 2.95
CA GLU A 150 5.52 -0.21 3.77
C GLU A 150 5.48 -0.63 5.25
N LEU A 151 5.65 -1.94 5.53
CA LEU A 151 5.40 -2.52 6.85
C LEU A 151 6.33 -1.99 7.96
N PRO A 152 7.66 -1.88 7.75
CA PRO A 152 8.52 -1.33 8.80
C PRO A 152 8.23 0.14 9.10
N PHE A 153 7.79 0.93 8.10
CA PHE A 153 7.34 2.30 8.35
C PHE A 153 6.09 2.34 9.24
N LEU A 154 5.11 1.49 8.98
CA LEU A 154 3.91 1.35 9.80
C LEU A 154 4.25 0.93 11.23
N GLN A 155 5.17 -0.04 11.41
CA GLN A 155 5.63 -0.48 12.72
C GLN A 155 6.34 0.61 13.52
N CYS A 156 6.99 1.58 12.85
CA CYS A 156 7.67 2.70 13.51
C CYS A 156 6.76 3.91 13.74
N ALA A 157 5.77 4.12 12.88
CA ALA A 157 4.93 5.31 12.89
C ALA A 157 3.71 5.16 13.82
N LEU A 158 3.09 3.99 13.83
CA LEU A 158 1.84 3.76 14.58
C LEU A 158 2.12 3.45 16.05
N ASP A 159 1.15 3.77 16.90
CA ASP A 159 1.17 3.44 18.32
C ASP A 159 0.35 2.16 18.57
N GLY A 160 0.94 1.21 19.30
CA GLY A 160 0.33 -0.08 19.59
C GLY A 160 0.43 -1.12 18.46
N ASP A 161 -0.17 -2.29 18.72
CA ASP A 161 -0.22 -3.40 17.77
C ASP A 161 -1.39 -3.24 16.81
N PHE A 162 -1.21 -3.64 15.56
CA PHE A 162 -2.27 -3.68 14.54
C PHE A 162 -2.21 -4.98 13.73
N ALA A 163 -3.32 -5.38 13.13
CA ALA A 163 -3.37 -6.50 12.21
C ALA A 163 -3.29 -6.01 10.76
N LEU A 164 -2.66 -6.80 9.87
CA LEU A 164 -2.45 -6.47 8.47
C LEU A 164 -3.52 -7.08 7.57
N ILE A 165 -4.05 -6.28 6.64
CA ILE A 165 -4.88 -6.72 5.52
C ILE A 165 -4.07 -6.53 4.24
N PRO A 166 -3.32 -7.55 3.75
CA PRO A 166 -2.49 -7.43 2.57
C PRO A 166 -3.30 -7.71 1.30
N ILE A 167 -3.31 -6.77 0.36
CA ILE A 167 -3.96 -6.93 -0.94
C ILE A 167 -2.99 -6.56 -2.05
N MET A 168 -2.74 -7.49 -2.97
CA MET A 168 -1.87 -7.28 -4.12
C MET A 168 -2.70 -7.35 -5.41
N MET A 169 -2.66 -6.28 -6.19
CA MET A 169 -3.42 -6.14 -7.44
C MET A 169 -2.58 -6.56 -8.64
N ARG A 170 -2.90 -7.73 -9.23
CA ARG A 170 -2.30 -8.16 -10.50
C ARG A 170 -3.04 -7.59 -11.69
N ASP A 171 -4.36 -7.61 -11.67
CA ASP A 171 -5.19 -6.90 -12.64
C ASP A 171 -5.42 -5.47 -12.16
N GLN A 172 -4.78 -4.54 -12.85
CA GLN A 172 -4.90 -3.12 -12.59
C GLN A 172 -5.89 -2.44 -13.55
N SER A 173 -6.98 -3.11 -13.89
CA SER A 173 -8.08 -2.51 -14.64
C SER A 173 -8.94 -1.61 -13.72
N ARG A 174 -9.57 -0.60 -14.33
CA ARG A 174 -10.52 0.28 -13.64
C ARG A 174 -11.65 -0.50 -12.96
N GLN A 175 -12.15 -1.53 -13.63
CA GLN A 175 -13.25 -2.35 -13.11
C GLN A 175 -12.86 -3.07 -11.82
N VAL A 176 -11.69 -3.71 -11.78
CA VAL A 176 -11.19 -4.43 -10.59
C VAL A 176 -10.89 -3.46 -9.46
N ALA A 177 -10.24 -2.33 -9.75
CA ALA A 177 -9.93 -1.31 -8.73
C ALA A 177 -11.20 -0.70 -8.12
N LYS A 178 -12.23 -0.42 -8.93
CA LYS A 178 -13.50 0.13 -8.46
C LYS A 178 -14.27 -0.86 -7.59
N ALA A 179 -14.27 -2.15 -7.97
CA ALA A 179 -14.89 -3.21 -7.19
C ALA A 179 -14.17 -3.41 -5.84
N LEU A 180 -12.83 -3.38 -5.86
CA LEU A 180 -12.04 -3.44 -4.62
C LEU A 180 -12.35 -2.23 -3.72
N GLY A 181 -12.35 -1.01 -4.26
CA GLY A 181 -12.68 0.19 -3.49
C GLY A 181 -14.06 0.10 -2.84
N ALA A 182 -15.07 -0.40 -3.55
CA ALA A 182 -16.41 -0.60 -3.00
C ALA A 182 -16.43 -1.67 -1.89
N ALA A 183 -15.69 -2.77 -2.05
CA ALA A 183 -15.59 -3.81 -1.04
C ALA A 183 -14.89 -3.32 0.24
N LEU A 184 -13.81 -2.56 0.09
CA LEU A 184 -13.08 -1.95 1.21
C LEU A 184 -13.97 -0.99 1.99
N ALA A 185 -14.69 -0.10 1.29
CA ALA A 185 -15.56 0.88 1.92
C ALA A 185 -16.71 0.26 2.72
N GLU A 186 -17.26 -0.86 2.24
CA GLU A 186 -18.37 -1.53 2.94
C GLU A 186 -17.91 -2.33 4.16
N VAL A 187 -16.68 -2.86 4.11
CA VAL A 187 -16.17 -3.78 5.15
C VAL A 187 -15.36 -3.06 6.23
N LEU A 188 -14.55 -2.07 5.85
CA LEU A 188 -13.59 -1.46 6.75
C LEU A 188 -14.14 -0.18 7.39
N ASN A 189 -13.91 -0.04 8.68
CA ASN A 189 -14.24 1.19 9.40
C ASN A 189 -13.05 2.16 9.34
N PRO A 190 -13.21 3.37 8.76
CA PRO A 190 -12.11 4.34 8.64
C PRO A 190 -11.58 4.88 9.98
N ASP A 191 -12.35 4.73 11.08
CA ASP A 191 -11.91 5.15 12.41
C ASP A 191 -10.90 4.18 13.04
N THR A 192 -10.91 2.91 12.59
CA THR A 192 -10.08 1.84 13.18
C THR A 192 -9.20 1.13 12.17
N CYS A 193 -9.34 1.43 10.86
CA CYS A 193 -8.52 0.84 9.80
C CYS A 193 -7.92 1.92 8.89
N LEU A 194 -6.60 1.97 8.83
CA LEU A 194 -5.87 2.82 7.89
C LEU A 194 -5.75 2.14 6.53
N LEU A 195 -6.04 2.86 5.45
CA LEU A 195 -5.75 2.41 4.08
C LEU A 195 -4.39 2.94 3.62
N VAL A 196 -3.60 2.12 2.94
CA VAL A 196 -2.32 2.53 2.34
C VAL A 196 -2.26 2.05 0.90
N ALA A 197 -2.14 2.98 -0.04
CA ALA A 197 -1.85 2.68 -1.43
C ALA A 197 -0.35 2.78 -1.67
N SER A 198 0.27 1.66 -2.04
CA SER A 198 1.70 1.60 -2.34
C SER A 198 1.95 1.81 -3.82
N SER A 199 2.69 2.85 -4.20
CA SER A 199 2.96 3.20 -5.60
C SER A 199 4.18 4.08 -5.79
N ASP A 200 5.07 3.64 -6.68
CA ASP A 200 5.98 4.56 -7.36
C ASP A 200 5.28 5.17 -8.58
N LEU A 201 5.82 6.29 -9.10
CA LEU A 201 5.28 6.98 -10.28
C LEU A 201 5.96 6.52 -11.57
N SER A 202 6.37 7.44 -12.45
CA SER A 202 6.99 7.08 -13.73
C SER A 202 8.36 6.43 -13.54
N HIS A 203 8.75 5.56 -14.50
CA HIS A 203 10.00 4.80 -14.44
C HIS A 203 10.82 4.99 -15.71
N PHE A 204 12.13 5.24 -15.52
CA PHE A 204 13.17 5.17 -16.56
C PHE A 204 13.05 6.25 -17.65
N TYR A 205 12.41 7.36 -17.36
CA TYR A 205 12.43 8.57 -18.17
C TYR A 205 13.55 9.52 -17.74
N THR A 206 13.88 10.49 -18.58
CA THR A 206 14.69 11.61 -18.12
C THR A 206 13.93 12.36 -17.02
N GLU A 207 14.63 12.98 -16.09
CA GLU A 207 13.98 13.70 -14.97
C GLU A 207 12.96 14.74 -15.45
N THR A 208 13.26 15.42 -16.56
CA THR A 208 12.32 16.41 -17.16
C THR A 208 11.03 15.74 -17.65
N GLU A 209 11.12 14.61 -18.33
CA GLU A 209 9.96 13.85 -18.80
C GLU A 209 9.18 13.23 -17.64
N ALA A 210 9.91 12.64 -16.67
CA ALA A 210 9.33 12.08 -15.45
C ALA A 210 8.50 13.13 -14.71
N ASN A 211 9.07 14.33 -14.46
CA ASN A 211 8.36 15.42 -13.80
C ASN A 211 7.06 15.82 -14.54
N GLN A 212 7.05 15.81 -15.89
CA GLN A 212 5.86 16.12 -16.66
C GLN A 212 4.78 15.04 -16.59
N LEU A 213 5.17 13.75 -16.59
CA LEU A 213 4.24 12.64 -16.48
C LEU A 213 3.69 12.53 -15.06
N ASP A 214 4.56 12.66 -14.08
CA ASP A 214 4.24 12.53 -12.66
C ASP A 214 3.34 13.66 -12.20
N GLN A 215 3.60 14.92 -12.63
CA GLN A 215 2.76 16.06 -12.28
C GLN A 215 1.30 15.84 -12.66
N LYS A 216 1.01 15.23 -13.82
CA LYS A 216 -0.37 14.94 -14.21
C LYS A 216 -1.04 13.90 -13.32
N VAL A 217 -0.27 12.89 -12.85
CA VAL A 217 -0.77 11.91 -11.88
C VAL A 217 -1.05 12.59 -10.54
N LEU A 218 -0.13 13.48 -10.11
CA LEU A 218 -0.29 14.25 -8.88
C LEU A 218 -1.48 15.20 -8.94
N ASP A 219 -1.69 15.89 -10.07
CA ASP A 219 -2.86 16.73 -10.30
C ASP A 219 -4.16 15.92 -10.19
N ALA A 220 -4.23 14.74 -10.83
CA ALA A 220 -5.39 13.85 -10.73
C ALA A 220 -5.64 13.31 -9.32
N LEU A 221 -4.57 13.08 -8.53
CA LEU A 221 -4.69 12.73 -7.11
C LEU A 221 -5.27 13.91 -6.31
N GLN A 222 -4.72 15.12 -6.46
CA GLN A 222 -5.15 16.32 -5.75
C GLN A 222 -6.58 16.76 -6.14
N ASP A 223 -6.98 16.55 -7.40
CA ASP A 223 -8.35 16.75 -7.88
C ASP A 223 -9.32 15.66 -7.37
N PHE A 224 -8.86 14.73 -6.54
CA PHE A 224 -9.61 13.58 -6.06
C PHE A 224 -10.29 12.79 -7.19
N SER A 225 -9.56 12.55 -8.29
CA SER A 225 -10.08 11.97 -9.53
C SER A 225 -9.55 10.56 -9.82
N PRO A 226 -10.08 9.51 -9.16
CA PRO A 226 -9.62 8.14 -9.41
C PRO A 226 -9.88 7.67 -10.85
N ASP A 227 -10.97 8.12 -11.50
CA ASP A 227 -11.20 7.87 -12.92
C ASP A 227 -10.19 8.59 -13.81
N GLY A 228 -9.79 9.81 -13.44
CA GLY A 228 -8.77 10.60 -14.13
C GLY A 228 -7.40 9.90 -14.19
N LEU A 229 -7.02 9.17 -13.14
CA LEU A 229 -5.80 8.35 -13.15
C LEU A 229 -5.81 7.32 -14.30
N PHE A 230 -6.92 6.63 -14.50
CA PHE A 230 -7.04 5.66 -15.61
C PHE A 230 -7.09 6.33 -16.98
N ASP A 231 -7.71 7.51 -17.09
CA ASP A 231 -7.75 8.28 -18.33
C ASP A 231 -6.35 8.73 -18.74
N LEU A 232 -5.52 9.17 -17.79
CA LEU A 232 -4.12 9.52 -18.03
C LEU A 232 -3.32 8.31 -18.52
N LYS A 233 -3.47 7.16 -17.86
CA LYS A 233 -2.82 5.91 -18.26
C LYS A 233 -3.22 5.51 -19.68
N GLN A 234 -4.51 5.55 -20.01
CA GLN A 234 -5.02 5.17 -21.33
C GLN A 234 -4.48 6.07 -22.45
N ARG A 235 -4.26 7.36 -22.14
CA ARG A 235 -3.69 8.35 -23.09
C ARG A 235 -2.16 8.33 -23.14
N GLY A 236 -1.50 7.50 -22.30
CA GLY A 236 -0.03 7.53 -22.16
C GLY A 236 0.52 8.83 -21.57
N GLN A 237 -0.29 9.54 -20.80
CA GLN A 237 0.03 10.87 -20.25
C GLN A 237 0.38 10.84 -18.76
N GLY A 238 0.33 9.68 -18.12
CA GLY A 238 0.71 9.45 -16.73
C GLY A 238 1.00 7.98 -16.50
N GLN A 239 1.92 7.70 -15.60
CA GLN A 239 2.36 6.35 -15.27
C GLN A 239 2.59 6.22 -13.77
N ALA A 240 2.09 5.13 -13.19
CA ALA A 240 2.39 4.71 -11.83
C ALA A 240 2.22 3.18 -11.74
N CYS A 241 3.12 2.50 -11.02
CA CYS A 241 3.03 1.04 -10.86
C CYS A 241 1.83 0.65 -9.99
N GLY A 242 1.45 1.46 -9.01
CA GLY A 242 0.29 1.30 -8.12
C GLY A 242 -0.90 2.21 -8.47
N LEU A 243 -1.12 2.55 -9.76
CA LEU A 243 -2.21 3.42 -10.16
C LEU A 243 -3.59 2.87 -9.74
N ALA A 244 -3.82 1.58 -9.90
CA ALA A 244 -5.06 0.94 -9.48
C ALA A 244 -5.21 0.84 -7.94
N PRO A 245 -4.15 0.50 -7.17
CA PRO A 245 -4.13 0.68 -5.72
C PRO A 245 -4.55 2.09 -5.26
N MET A 246 -3.95 3.16 -5.83
CA MET A 246 -4.31 4.55 -5.50
C MET A 246 -5.79 4.82 -5.78
N ALA A 247 -6.28 4.45 -6.95
CA ALA A 247 -7.69 4.65 -7.32
C ALA A 247 -8.65 3.86 -6.42
N ALA A 248 -8.33 2.61 -6.07
CA ALA A 248 -9.16 1.80 -5.18
C ALA A 248 -9.26 2.43 -3.78
N VAL A 249 -8.15 2.91 -3.24
CA VAL A 249 -8.11 3.62 -1.96
C VAL A 249 -8.92 4.92 -2.04
N MET A 250 -8.77 5.71 -3.12
CA MET A 250 -9.56 6.93 -3.30
C MET A 250 -11.07 6.65 -3.36
N TRP A 251 -11.52 5.63 -4.12
CA TRP A 251 -12.95 5.26 -4.14
C TRP A 251 -13.45 4.78 -2.79
N ALA A 252 -12.65 4.01 -2.04
CA ALA A 252 -13.02 3.59 -0.68
C ALA A 252 -13.14 4.80 0.25
N SER A 253 -12.13 5.67 0.27
CA SER A 253 -12.09 6.86 1.10
C SER A 253 -13.23 7.83 0.79
N ALA A 254 -13.60 8.01 -0.49
CA ALA A 254 -14.75 8.84 -0.90
C ALA A 254 -16.07 8.35 -0.25
N GLN A 255 -16.29 7.04 -0.18
CA GLN A 255 -17.47 6.49 0.47
C GLN A 255 -17.47 6.69 1.99
N HIS A 256 -16.30 6.91 2.58
CA HIS A 256 -16.11 7.28 3.99
C HIS A 256 -16.10 8.79 4.23
N GLY A 257 -16.49 9.58 3.22
CA GLY A 257 -16.61 11.04 3.32
C GLY A 257 -15.31 11.81 3.09
N ALA A 258 -14.25 11.16 2.59
CA ALA A 258 -13.02 11.87 2.23
C ALA A 258 -13.26 12.76 1.00
N THR A 259 -12.71 13.96 1.04
CA THR A 259 -12.86 14.99 0.00
C THR A 259 -11.54 15.53 -0.51
N ASP A 260 -10.45 15.32 0.22
CA ASP A 260 -9.19 16.00 -0.05
C ASP A 260 -8.01 15.05 -0.12
N VAL A 261 -7.11 15.34 -1.05
CA VAL A 261 -5.78 14.73 -1.13
C VAL A 261 -4.74 15.84 -0.99
N THR A 262 -3.92 15.73 0.06
CA THR A 262 -2.77 16.61 0.26
C THR A 262 -1.51 15.93 -0.25
N LEU A 263 -0.88 16.50 -1.27
CA LEU A 263 0.47 16.10 -1.68
C LEU A 263 1.47 16.59 -0.62
N LEU A 264 2.21 15.68 -0.03
CA LEU A 264 3.13 15.96 1.06
C LEU A 264 4.57 16.14 0.56
N LYS A 265 4.96 15.31 -0.41
CA LYS A 265 6.29 15.34 -1.02
C LYS A 265 6.25 14.68 -2.39
N TYR A 266 7.00 15.24 -3.32
CA TYR A 266 7.41 14.62 -4.58
C TYR A 266 8.92 14.72 -4.71
N ASP A 267 9.54 13.66 -5.23
CA ASP A 267 10.95 13.64 -5.57
C ASP A 267 11.23 12.55 -6.64
N THR A 268 12.45 12.48 -7.14
CA THR A 268 12.90 11.44 -8.05
C THR A 268 14.15 10.74 -7.50
N SER A 269 14.46 9.57 -8.07
CA SER A 269 15.70 8.85 -7.72
C SER A 269 16.97 9.66 -8.02
N ALA A 270 16.89 10.73 -8.83
CA ALA A 270 18.01 11.63 -9.10
C ALA A 270 18.53 12.33 -7.84
N SER A 271 17.67 12.61 -6.86
CA SER A 271 18.06 13.22 -5.59
C SER A 271 19.05 12.34 -4.80
N THR A 272 19.00 11.02 -5.00
CA THR A 272 19.93 10.08 -4.36
C THR A 272 21.08 9.71 -5.27
N THR A 273 20.84 9.45 -6.55
CA THR A 273 21.85 8.93 -7.49
C THR A 273 22.66 10.00 -8.17
N GLY A 274 22.12 11.22 -8.31
CA GLY A 274 22.65 12.28 -9.17
C GLY A 274 22.41 12.04 -10.67
N ASP A 275 21.94 10.86 -11.07
CA ASP A 275 21.63 10.54 -12.47
C ASP A 275 20.22 11.06 -12.82
N ARG A 276 20.18 11.97 -13.81
CA ARG A 276 18.94 12.58 -14.32
C ARG A 276 18.52 12.04 -15.67
N THR A 277 19.26 11.07 -16.21
CA THR A 277 19.00 10.50 -17.54
C THR A 277 17.97 9.38 -17.49
N SER A 278 17.82 8.71 -16.34
CA SER A 278 16.89 7.61 -16.13
C SER A 278 16.46 7.58 -14.66
N VAL A 279 15.27 8.10 -14.35
CA VAL A 279 14.79 8.25 -12.98
C VAL A 279 13.52 7.46 -12.71
N VAL A 280 13.21 7.29 -11.43
CA VAL A 280 11.90 6.84 -10.92
C VAL A 280 11.32 7.96 -10.08
N GLY A 281 10.04 8.29 -10.30
CA GLY A 281 9.32 9.28 -9.52
C GLY A 281 8.69 8.70 -8.26
N TYR A 282 8.67 9.46 -7.17
CA TYR A 282 8.15 9.08 -5.86
C TYR A 282 7.22 10.17 -5.32
N ALA A 283 6.08 9.77 -4.78
CA ALA A 283 5.16 10.70 -4.15
C ALA A 283 4.67 10.19 -2.79
N ALA A 284 4.49 11.12 -1.87
CA ALA A 284 3.82 10.94 -0.60
C ALA A 284 2.57 11.80 -0.57
N ALA A 285 1.42 11.21 -0.23
CA ALA A 285 0.17 11.95 -0.09
C ALA A 285 -0.68 11.40 1.07
N ALA A 286 -1.51 12.27 1.64
CA ALA A 286 -2.53 11.92 2.62
C ALA A 286 -3.92 12.21 2.04
N ILE A 287 -4.85 11.29 2.28
CA ILE A 287 -6.27 11.44 1.94
C ILE A 287 -7.00 11.71 3.23
N THR A 288 -7.77 12.80 3.27
CA THR A 288 -8.45 13.26 4.47
C THR A 288 -9.95 13.39 4.28
N ARG A 289 -10.68 13.16 5.37
CA ARG A 289 -12.10 13.52 5.50
C ARG A 289 -12.24 14.73 6.43
N PRO A 290 -13.24 15.60 6.23
CA PRO A 290 -13.54 16.68 7.16
C PRO A 290 -13.80 16.14 8.58
N ASN A 291 -13.38 16.92 9.60
CA ASN A 291 -13.63 16.60 11.02
C ASN A 291 -15.12 16.66 11.37
#